data_4085aaaed84af294b45e12220e41711a
#
_entry.id   4085aaaed84af294b45e12220e41711a
#
_cell.length_a   1.000
_cell.length_b   1.000
_cell.length_c   1.000
_cell.angle_alpha   90.00
_cell.angle_beta   90.00
_cell.angle_gamma   90.00
#
_symmetry.space_group_name_H-M   'P 1'
#
loop_
_entity.id
_entity.type
_entity.pdbx_description
1 polymer ?
#
loop_
_entity_poly.entity_id
_entity_poly.type
_entity_poly.pdbx_seq_one_letter_code
_entity_poly.pdbx_strand_id
1 'polypeptide(L)'
;MKGFKFRRAQLADVPALQSLIAISARALSQQDYTPEQIEGALRGAFGVDTQLIRDGSYFVIEAGGRLAGCGGWSRRRTLFGSDSRDGRDATELDPRVDAAKIRAFFIHPDFARHGLGTRLLERCEQDAVSHGFGRLELMATLPGVRLYAARGYRGSAHVEWPLGDGLSIRFLPMSKTAPQSPFRIARATVVDAPEILALQKHAYQSEARLYDDWNLPPFTQTLDALRAEFAASRVLKALEGHTLVGSVRAREVDGACHVSRLIVTPHLQGRGVGTRLMRAVEAEFPGADRFELFTGSRSEANIRLYERLGYRRSHERVLSPAVTLQFLEKRR
;
A
#
# COMPACT_ATOMS: atom_id res chain seq x y z
N MET A 1 14.09 -1.85 -20.39
CA MET A 1 13.45 -0.65 -19.81
C MET A 1 14.23 -0.19 -18.58
N LYS A 2 15.49 0.20 -18.77
CA LYS A 2 16.35 0.79 -17.74
C LYS A 2 15.98 2.28 -17.66
N GLY A 3 15.52 2.76 -16.50
CA GLY A 3 15.36 4.19 -16.27
C GLY A 3 14.12 4.67 -15.50
N PHE A 4 13.08 3.84 -15.29
CA PHE A 4 11.89 4.25 -14.51
C PHE A 4 11.91 3.66 -13.10
N LYS A 5 11.89 4.54 -12.09
CA LYS A 5 11.85 4.16 -10.67
C LYS A 5 10.47 4.47 -10.08
N PHE A 6 9.86 3.47 -9.45
CA PHE A 6 8.58 3.61 -8.75
C PHE A 6 8.83 3.76 -7.25
N ARG A 7 8.25 4.78 -6.64
CA ARG A 7 8.24 4.96 -5.18
C ARG A 7 6.93 5.55 -4.68
N ARG A 8 6.71 5.52 -3.39
CA ARG A 8 5.64 6.28 -2.75
C ARG A 8 5.95 7.77 -2.80
N ALA A 9 4.92 8.59 -2.98
CA ALA A 9 5.05 10.04 -2.90
C ALA A 9 5.30 10.48 -1.45
N GLN A 10 5.97 11.61 -1.30
CA GLN A 10 6.22 12.31 -0.04
C GLN A 10 5.61 13.70 -0.11
N LEU A 11 5.35 14.34 1.04
CA LEU A 11 4.81 15.70 1.06
C LEU A 11 5.72 16.71 0.34
N ALA A 12 7.02 16.47 0.35
CA ALA A 12 7.99 17.29 -0.41
C ALA A 12 7.80 17.22 -1.94
N ASP A 13 7.11 16.21 -2.45
CA ASP A 13 6.83 16.08 -3.89
C ASP A 13 5.67 16.97 -4.35
N VAL A 14 4.87 17.56 -3.42
CA VAL A 14 3.63 18.28 -3.76
C VAL A 14 3.83 19.35 -4.85
N PRO A 15 4.84 20.24 -4.81
CA PRO A 15 5.01 21.23 -5.87
C PRO A 15 5.29 20.60 -7.25
N ALA A 16 6.12 19.54 -7.29
CA ALA A 16 6.43 18.83 -8.53
C ALA A 16 5.21 18.05 -9.05
N LEU A 17 4.39 17.50 -8.16
CA LEU A 17 3.13 16.83 -8.49
C LEU A 17 2.10 17.80 -9.09
N GLN A 18 1.95 18.99 -8.50
CA GLN A 18 1.06 20.03 -9.05
C GLN A 18 1.46 20.41 -10.47
N SER A 19 2.76 20.61 -10.71
CA SER A 19 3.29 20.90 -12.05
C SER A 19 3.04 19.75 -13.03
N LEU A 20 3.33 18.51 -12.64
CA LEU A 20 3.09 17.32 -13.45
C LEU A 20 1.61 17.18 -13.83
N ILE A 21 0.69 17.35 -12.88
CA ILE A 21 -0.74 17.23 -13.08
C ILE A 21 -1.22 18.27 -14.10
N ALA A 22 -0.81 19.53 -13.93
CA ALA A 22 -1.19 20.60 -14.83
C ALA A 22 -0.67 20.37 -16.27
N ILE A 23 0.61 19.99 -16.42
CA ILE A 23 1.21 19.67 -17.72
C ILE A 23 0.49 18.48 -18.37
N SER A 24 0.24 17.43 -17.61
CA SER A 24 -0.46 16.22 -18.09
C SER A 24 -1.87 16.53 -18.54
N ALA A 25 -2.64 17.24 -17.73
CA ALA A 25 -4.03 17.58 -18.04
C ALA A 25 -4.13 18.43 -19.32
N ARG A 26 -3.31 19.48 -19.42
CA ARG A 26 -3.31 20.36 -20.60
C ARG A 26 -2.88 19.66 -21.87
N ALA A 27 -1.88 18.79 -21.82
CA ALA A 27 -1.35 18.14 -23.01
C ALA A 27 -2.14 16.91 -23.46
N LEU A 28 -2.64 16.11 -22.52
CA LEU A 28 -3.21 14.80 -22.83
C LEU A 28 -4.74 14.77 -22.82
N SER A 29 -5.42 15.90 -22.53
CA SER A 29 -6.88 15.94 -22.47
C SER A 29 -7.54 16.79 -23.58
N GLN A 30 -6.76 17.45 -24.42
CA GLN A 30 -7.26 18.40 -25.44
C GLN A 30 -8.18 17.79 -26.51
N GLN A 31 -8.10 16.48 -26.74
CA GLN A 31 -8.98 15.80 -27.70
C GLN A 31 -10.38 15.53 -27.14
N ASP A 32 -10.52 15.57 -25.82
CA ASP A 32 -11.74 15.14 -25.13
C ASP A 32 -12.41 16.27 -24.34
N TYR A 33 -11.67 17.35 -24.01
CA TYR A 33 -12.14 18.49 -23.22
C TYR A 33 -11.68 19.81 -23.82
N THR A 34 -12.47 20.87 -23.63
CA THR A 34 -12.06 22.23 -24.01
C THR A 34 -11.00 22.79 -23.06
N PRO A 35 -10.23 23.81 -23.50
CA PRO A 35 -9.27 24.49 -22.60
C PRO A 35 -9.93 25.00 -21.32
N GLU A 36 -11.14 25.56 -21.40
CA GLU A 36 -11.89 26.09 -20.25
C GLU A 36 -12.27 24.98 -19.28
N GLN A 37 -12.68 23.80 -19.80
CA GLN A 37 -12.97 22.62 -18.99
C GLN A 37 -11.70 22.11 -18.27
N ILE A 38 -10.56 22.08 -18.95
CA ILE A 38 -9.29 21.65 -18.37
C ILE A 38 -8.86 22.62 -17.24
N GLU A 39 -8.89 23.93 -17.49
CA GLU A 39 -8.54 24.93 -16.48
C GLU A 39 -9.56 24.93 -15.32
N GLY A 40 -10.85 24.76 -15.61
CA GLY A 40 -11.88 24.58 -14.60
C GLY A 40 -11.62 23.36 -13.70
N ALA A 41 -11.26 22.22 -14.31
CA ALA A 41 -10.96 20.99 -13.58
C ALA A 41 -9.70 21.12 -12.72
N LEU A 42 -8.70 21.87 -13.15
CA LEU A 42 -7.47 22.11 -12.40
C LEU A 42 -7.71 22.94 -11.11
N ARG A 43 -8.85 23.61 -10.98
CA ARG A 43 -9.22 24.31 -9.74
C ARG A 43 -9.73 23.39 -8.62
N GLY A 44 -10.13 22.13 -8.93
CA GLY A 44 -10.68 21.25 -7.90
C GLY A 44 -10.73 19.76 -8.25
N ALA A 45 -11.21 19.40 -9.44
CA ALA A 45 -11.34 18.00 -9.86
C ALA A 45 -9.97 17.33 -10.13
N PHE A 46 -9.02 18.09 -10.70
CA PHE A 46 -7.66 17.65 -10.97
C PHE A 46 -6.70 18.34 -10.00
N GLY A 47 -5.82 17.57 -9.38
CA GLY A 47 -4.83 18.12 -8.48
C GLY A 47 -4.30 17.10 -7.50
N VAL A 48 -3.41 17.56 -6.62
CA VAL A 48 -2.83 16.73 -5.58
C VAL A 48 -3.86 16.47 -4.49
N ASP A 49 -3.89 15.25 -4.02
CA ASP A 49 -4.60 14.84 -2.81
C ASP A 49 -3.55 14.42 -1.76
N THR A 50 -3.24 15.32 -0.84
CA THR A 50 -2.24 15.08 0.22
C THR A 50 -2.67 13.99 1.19
N GLN A 51 -3.98 13.70 1.28
CA GLN A 51 -4.46 12.58 2.09
C GLN A 51 -3.96 11.24 1.55
N LEU A 52 -3.89 11.05 0.22
CA LEU A 52 -3.32 9.85 -0.38
C LEU A 52 -1.83 9.70 -0.04
N ILE A 53 -1.09 10.82 0.04
CA ILE A 53 0.33 10.82 0.42
C ILE A 53 0.46 10.42 1.90
N ARG A 54 -0.34 11.01 2.80
CA ARG A 54 -0.35 10.68 4.24
C ARG A 54 -0.76 9.23 4.48
N ASP A 55 -1.74 8.72 3.73
CA ASP A 55 -2.19 7.32 3.79
C ASP A 55 -1.15 6.34 3.19
N GLY A 56 -0.08 6.86 2.56
CA GLY A 56 0.97 6.06 1.93
C GLY A 56 0.50 5.31 0.68
N SER A 57 -0.59 5.72 0.07
CA SER A 57 -1.22 5.07 -1.08
C SER A 57 -1.06 5.83 -2.40
N TYR A 58 -0.26 6.89 -2.42
CA TYR A 58 0.09 7.65 -3.62
C TYR A 58 1.49 7.29 -4.12
N PHE A 59 1.60 7.01 -5.42
CA PHE A 59 2.84 6.58 -6.05
C PHE A 59 3.29 7.59 -7.11
N VAL A 60 4.61 7.68 -7.27
CA VAL A 60 5.25 8.46 -8.33
C VAL A 60 6.19 7.56 -9.14
N ILE A 61 6.37 7.94 -10.39
CA ILE A 61 7.34 7.35 -11.31
C ILE A 61 8.37 8.42 -11.62
N GLU A 62 9.64 8.10 -11.42
CA GLU A 62 10.77 8.96 -11.75
C GLU A 62 11.51 8.44 -12.98
N ALA A 63 11.96 9.36 -13.82
CA ALA A 63 12.83 9.12 -14.96
C ALA A 63 13.83 10.28 -15.08
N GLY A 64 15.14 10.00 -15.05
CA GLY A 64 16.17 11.01 -15.21
C GLY A 64 16.04 12.20 -14.23
N GLY A 65 15.67 11.95 -12.98
CA GLY A 65 15.49 13.00 -11.96
C GLY A 65 14.18 13.82 -12.06
N ARG A 66 13.29 13.51 -13.02
CA ARG A 66 11.99 14.17 -13.22
C ARG A 66 10.84 13.22 -12.89
N LEU A 67 9.69 13.75 -12.47
CA LEU A 67 8.47 12.97 -12.34
C LEU A 67 7.90 12.65 -13.72
N ALA A 68 7.79 11.36 -14.04
CA ALA A 68 7.22 10.85 -15.29
C ALA A 68 5.73 10.51 -15.15
N GLY A 69 5.23 10.32 -13.94
CA GLY A 69 3.83 10.04 -13.67
C GLY A 69 3.52 9.92 -12.18
N CYS A 70 2.24 10.01 -11.86
CA CYS A 70 1.72 9.83 -10.51
C CYS A 70 0.32 9.21 -10.55
N GLY A 71 -0.08 8.59 -9.43
CA GLY A 71 -1.41 8.03 -9.23
C GLY A 71 -1.47 7.25 -7.92
N GLY A 72 -2.69 7.03 -7.44
CA GLY A 72 -2.88 6.38 -6.17
C GLY A 72 -4.22 5.69 -6.04
N TRP A 73 -4.45 5.21 -4.85
CA TRP A 73 -5.73 4.65 -4.44
C TRP A 73 -6.09 5.12 -3.03
N SER A 74 -7.37 5.07 -2.69
CA SER A 74 -7.88 5.49 -1.38
C SER A 74 -8.73 4.40 -0.74
N ARG A 75 -8.52 4.23 0.56
CA ARG A 75 -9.43 3.48 1.45
C ARG A 75 -10.49 4.36 2.07
N ARG A 76 -10.73 5.57 1.51
CA ARG A 76 -11.72 6.54 2.02
C ARG A 76 -12.81 6.78 1.01
N ARG A 77 -13.96 7.31 1.48
CA ARG A 77 -15.17 7.49 0.66
C ARG A 77 -14.99 8.45 -0.50
N THR A 78 -14.14 9.48 -0.38
CA THR A 78 -13.91 10.44 -1.46
C THR A 78 -13.44 9.74 -2.74
N LEU A 79 -14.25 9.78 -3.79
CA LEU A 79 -13.99 9.06 -5.05
C LEU A 79 -12.98 9.77 -5.94
N PHE A 80 -12.98 11.13 -5.99
CA PHE A 80 -12.06 11.94 -6.80
C PHE A 80 -11.95 13.37 -6.23
N GLY A 81 -11.07 14.19 -6.84
CA GLY A 81 -10.83 15.58 -6.49
C GLY A 81 -9.53 15.79 -5.69
N SER A 82 -9.02 17.02 -5.76
CA SER A 82 -7.82 17.49 -5.06
C SER A 82 -8.12 17.97 -3.64
N ASP A 83 -7.09 18.46 -2.95
CA ASP A 83 -7.26 19.12 -1.65
C ASP A 83 -8.14 20.39 -1.73
N SER A 84 -8.20 21.03 -2.90
CA SER A 84 -9.01 22.23 -3.13
C SER A 84 -10.52 21.95 -3.33
N ARG A 85 -10.93 20.68 -3.34
CA ARG A 85 -12.33 20.30 -3.50
C ARG A 85 -13.07 20.30 -2.18
N ASP A 86 -14.20 21.00 -2.11
CA ASP A 86 -15.11 20.99 -0.97
C ASP A 86 -15.89 19.66 -0.85
N GLY A 87 -16.44 19.38 0.35
CA GLY A 87 -17.31 18.24 0.59
C GLY A 87 -16.61 16.87 0.52
N ARG A 88 -15.31 16.81 0.82
CA ARG A 88 -14.57 15.55 0.89
C ARG A 88 -14.97 14.75 2.11
N ASP A 89 -15.25 13.46 1.90
CA ASP A 89 -15.55 12.51 2.96
C ASP A 89 -14.31 11.64 3.22
N ALA A 90 -13.65 11.88 4.36
CA ALA A 90 -12.47 11.15 4.79
C ALA A 90 -12.78 9.85 5.55
N THR A 91 -14.05 9.46 5.67
CA THR A 91 -14.46 8.21 6.34
C THR A 91 -13.80 7.00 5.68
N GLU A 92 -13.25 6.13 6.49
CA GLU A 92 -12.63 4.90 6.01
C GLU A 92 -13.70 3.90 5.51
N LEU A 93 -13.35 3.18 4.46
CA LEU A 93 -14.16 2.15 3.83
C LEU A 93 -13.91 0.79 4.49
N ASP A 94 -14.94 -0.04 4.58
CA ASP A 94 -14.79 -1.45 4.98
C ASP A 94 -14.38 -2.31 3.75
N PRO A 95 -13.16 -2.87 3.73
CA PRO A 95 -12.71 -3.68 2.59
C PRO A 95 -13.60 -4.89 2.26
N ARG A 96 -14.41 -5.37 3.21
CA ARG A 96 -15.30 -6.53 3.01
C ARG A 96 -16.50 -6.20 2.14
N VAL A 97 -16.95 -4.94 2.15
CA VAL A 97 -18.20 -4.51 1.49
C VAL A 97 -18.02 -3.36 0.53
N ASP A 98 -17.00 -2.52 0.73
CA ASP A 98 -16.76 -1.32 -0.08
C ASP A 98 -15.73 -1.59 -1.20
N ALA A 99 -15.68 -0.69 -2.19
CA ALA A 99 -14.66 -0.70 -3.24
C ALA A 99 -13.55 0.32 -2.94
N ALA A 100 -12.28 -0.06 -3.10
CA ALA A 100 -11.18 0.91 -3.05
C ALA A 100 -11.27 1.89 -4.24
N LYS A 101 -10.93 3.15 -4.01
CA LYS A 101 -11.00 4.22 -5.00
C LYS A 101 -9.66 4.40 -5.70
N ILE A 102 -9.56 4.14 -7.00
CA ILE A 102 -8.37 4.46 -7.82
C ILE A 102 -8.45 5.92 -8.21
N ARG A 103 -7.37 6.71 -7.98
CA ARG A 103 -7.44 8.17 -8.02
C ARG A 103 -6.18 8.84 -8.56
N ALA A 104 -6.36 10.05 -9.12
CA ALA A 104 -5.32 11.03 -9.41
C ALA A 104 -4.19 10.49 -10.31
N PHE A 105 -4.56 9.85 -11.44
CA PHE A 105 -3.63 9.29 -12.42
C PHE A 105 -3.25 10.32 -13.47
N PHE A 106 -1.97 10.67 -13.53
CA PHE A 106 -1.43 11.60 -14.50
C PHE A 106 -0.05 11.13 -14.99
N ILE A 107 0.19 11.22 -16.28
CA ILE A 107 1.45 10.86 -16.94
C ILE A 107 2.00 12.09 -17.66
N HIS A 108 3.28 12.38 -17.49
CA HIS A 108 3.92 13.48 -18.20
C HIS A 108 3.92 13.18 -19.73
N PRO A 109 3.61 14.15 -20.60
CA PRO A 109 3.49 13.94 -22.04
C PRO A 109 4.71 13.28 -22.67
N ASP A 110 5.93 13.69 -22.28
CA ASP A 110 7.19 13.12 -22.78
C ASP A 110 7.34 11.62 -22.48
N PHE A 111 6.60 11.12 -21.51
CA PHE A 111 6.65 9.70 -21.10
C PHE A 111 5.33 8.97 -21.37
N ALA A 112 4.39 9.62 -22.09
CA ALA A 112 3.14 8.98 -22.48
C ALA A 112 3.39 7.81 -23.46
N ARG A 113 2.45 6.83 -23.47
CA ARG A 113 2.50 5.64 -24.38
C ARG A 113 3.64 4.67 -24.10
N HIS A 114 4.38 4.80 -23.01
CA HIS A 114 5.42 3.86 -22.56
C HIS A 114 4.89 2.82 -21.55
N GLY A 115 3.58 2.64 -21.44
CA GLY A 115 2.96 1.67 -20.53
C GLY A 115 2.98 2.08 -19.04
N LEU A 116 3.41 3.31 -18.72
CA LEU A 116 3.56 3.76 -17.33
C LEU A 116 2.22 3.80 -16.58
N GLY A 117 1.15 4.27 -17.24
CA GLY A 117 -0.20 4.28 -16.65
C GLY A 117 -0.67 2.87 -16.27
N THR A 118 -0.41 1.88 -17.12
CA THR A 118 -0.72 0.47 -16.85
C THR A 118 0.03 -0.05 -15.61
N ARG A 119 1.34 0.17 -15.56
CA ARG A 119 2.18 -0.28 -14.42
C ARG A 119 1.81 0.40 -13.11
N LEU A 120 1.46 1.68 -13.19
CA LEU A 120 1.01 2.44 -12.02
C LEU A 120 -0.34 1.91 -11.50
N LEU A 121 -1.28 1.62 -12.42
CA LEU A 121 -2.56 1.02 -12.09
C LEU A 121 -2.40 -0.34 -11.44
N GLU A 122 -1.59 -1.22 -12.02
CA GLU A 122 -1.28 -2.54 -11.45
C GLU A 122 -0.70 -2.43 -10.03
N ARG A 123 0.17 -1.44 -9.80
CA ARG A 123 0.72 -1.20 -8.47
C ARG A 123 -0.34 -0.76 -7.46
N CYS A 124 -1.23 0.14 -7.85
CA CYS A 124 -2.33 0.60 -7.00
C CYS A 124 -3.32 -0.53 -6.70
N GLU A 125 -3.67 -1.34 -7.70
CA GLU A 125 -4.55 -2.49 -7.56
C GLU A 125 -3.97 -3.53 -6.59
N GLN A 126 -2.70 -3.89 -6.76
CA GLN A 126 -1.99 -4.82 -5.87
C GLN A 126 -1.95 -4.29 -4.42
N ASP A 127 -1.66 -3.00 -4.25
CA ASP A 127 -1.63 -2.39 -2.93
C ASP A 127 -3.04 -2.39 -2.28
N ALA A 128 -4.10 -2.02 -3.03
CA ALA A 128 -5.49 -2.07 -2.55
C ALA A 128 -5.93 -3.51 -2.17
N VAL A 129 -5.61 -4.51 -3.01
CA VAL A 129 -5.88 -5.94 -2.73
C VAL A 129 -5.14 -6.39 -1.47
N SER A 130 -3.89 -5.96 -1.28
CA SER A 130 -3.13 -6.27 -0.06
C SER A 130 -3.78 -5.68 1.20
N HIS A 131 -4.60 -4.64 1.03
CA HIS A 131 -5.41 -4.02 2.06
C HIS A 131 -6.80 -4.66 2.22
N GLY A 132 -7.07 -5.76 1.54
CA GLY A 132 -8.28 -6.57 1.68
C GLY A 132 -9.43 -6.18 0.74
N PHE A 133 -9.25 -5.18 -0.11
CA PHE A 133 -10.31 -4.78 -1.03
C PHE A 133 -10.49 -5.79 -2.17
N GLY A 134 -11.71 -6.31 -2.31
CA GLY A 134 -12.11 -7.22 -3.39
C GLY A 134 -12.74 -6.52 -4.60
N ARG A 135 -12.97 -5.21 -4.51
CA ARG A 135 -13.53 -4.38 -5.59
C ARG A 135 -12.79 -3.07 -5.71
N LEU A 136 -12.71 -2.56 -6.92
CA LEU A 136 -12.04 -1.31 -7.27
C LEU A 136 -12.99 -0.45 -8.09
N GLU A 137 -13.01 0.85 -7.82
CA GLU A 137 -13.78 1.82 -8.59
C GLU A 137 -12.99 3.11 -8.81
N LEU A 138 -13.36 3.86 -9.83
CA LEU A 138 -12.74 5.11 -10.20
C LEU A 138 -13.69 6.00 -10.97
N MET A 139 -13.34 7.27 -11.02
CA MET A 139 -13.97 8.26 -11.89
C MET A 139 -13.03 8.53 -13.07
N ALA A 140 -13.29 7.89 -14.22
CA ALA A 140 -12.42 8.02 -15.38
C ALA A 140 -12.65 9.37 -16.07
N THR A 141 -11.56 10.08 -16.35
CA THR A 141 -11.58 11.13 -17.39
C THR A 141 -11.75 10.48 -18.76
N LEU A 142 -12.32 11.15 -19.74
CA LEU A 142 -12.54 10.60 -21.08
C LEU A 142 -11.24 10.07 -21.72
N PRO A 143 -10.09 10.78 -21.68
CA PRO A 143 -8.82 10.23 -22.20
C PRO A 143 -8.35 8.98 -21.44
N GLY A 144 -8.72 8.84 -20.15
CA GLY A 144 -8.35 7.68 -19.31
C GLY A 144 -9.17 6.42 -19.57
N VAL A 145 -10.39 6.52 -20.14
CA VAL A 145 -11.33 5.40 -20.32
C VAL A 145 -10.67 4.20 -21.01
N ARG A 146 -9.89 4.45 -22.08
CA ARG A 146 -9.23 3.37 -22.83
C ARG A 146 -8.26 2.55 -21.98
N LEU A 147 -7.50 3.21 -21.10
CA LEU A 147 -6.58 2.53 -20.18
C LEU A 147 -7.35 1.60 -19.24
N TYR A 148 -8.39 2.14 -18.59
CA TYR A 148 -9.14 1.40 -17.60
C TYR A 148 -9.96 0.27 -18.21
N ALA A 149 -10.61 0.50 -19.36
CA ALA A 149 -11.34 -0.54 -20.09
C ALA A 149 -10.42 -1.70 -20.52
N ALA A 150 -9.22 -1.39 -21.03
CA ALA A 150 -8.21 -2.40 -21.37
C ALA A 150 -7.71 -3.21 -20.16
N ARG A 151 -7.90 -2.69 -18.94
CA ARG A 151 -7.55 -3.36 -17.67
C ARG A 151 -8.76 -3.99 -16.97
N GLY A 152 -9.88 -4.12 -17.67
CA GLY A 152 -11.07 -4.84 -17.21
C GLY A 152 -12.05 -4.03 -16.36
N TYR A 153 -11.86 -2.70 -16.26
CA TYR A 153 -12.88 -1.82 -15.68
C TYR A 153 -14.05 -1.66 -16.64
N ARG A 154 -15.23 -1.58 -16.08
CA ARG A 154 -16.48 -1.36 -16.84
C ARG A 154 -17.22 -0.16 -16.26
N GLY A 155 -17.73 0.69 -17.13
CA GLY A 155 -18.59 1.83 -16.82
C GLY A 155 -19.91 1.73 -17.55
N SER A 156 -20.95 2.39 -17.04
CA SER A 156 -22.29 2.33 -17.61
C SER A 156 -22.71 3.64 -18.25
N ALA A 157 -22.70 4.73 -17.50
CA ALA A 157 -23.17 6.03 -17.94
C ALA A 157 -22.19 7.14 -17.53
N HIS A 158 -22.03 8.12 -18.39
CA HIS A 158 -21.27 9.32 -18.07
C HIS A 158 -22.02 10.16 -17.05
N VAL A 159 -21.26 10.86 -16.22
CA VAL A 159 -21.77 11.87 -15.29
C VAL A 159 -21.15 13.23 -15.60
N GLU A 160 -21.95 14.27 -15.52
CA GLU A 160 -21.51 15.66 -15.64
C GLU A 160 -21.14 16.17 -14.24
N TRP A 161 -19.96 16.77 -14.13
CA TRP A 161 -19.51 17.38 -12.89
C TRP A 161 -19.37 18.89 -13.05
N PRO A 162 -20.05 19.69 -12.22
CA PRO A 162 -19.98 21.14 -12.33
C PRO A 162 -18.58 21.66 -11.95
N LEU A 163 -18.08 22.61 -12.72
CA LEU A 163 -16.80 23.30 -12.51
C LEU A 163 -16.99 24.78 -12.09
N GLY A 164 -18.24 25.22 -11.93
CA GLY A 164 -18.63 26.60 -11.70
C GLY A 164 -18.91 27.36 -13.02
N ASP A 165 -19.51 28.54 -12.91
CA ASP A 165 -19.78 29.46 -14.01
C ASP A 165 -20.55 28.80 -15.20
N GLY A 166 -21.43 27.84 -14.92
CA GLY A 166 -22.19 27.10 -15.94
C GLY A 166 -21.35 26.06 -16.70
N LEU A 167 -20.07 25.91 -16.36
CA LEU A 167 -19.19 24.93 -16.98
C LEU A 167 -19.29 23.58 -16.27
N SER A 168 -19.26 22.49 -17.03
CA SER A 168 -19.17 21.13 -16.50
C SER A 168 -18.10 20.30 -17.23
N ILE A 169 -17.68 19.21 -16.59
CA ILE A 169 -16.76 18.22 -17.17
C ILE A 169 -17.37 16.82 -17.07
N ARG A 170 -17.22 16.04 -18.11
CA ARG A 170 -17.76 14.68 -18.20
C ARG A 170 -16.78 13.66 -17.71
N PHE A 171 -17.27 12.75 -16.86
CA PHE A 171 -16.54 11.57 -16.39
C PHE A 171 -17.33 10.28 -16.66
N LEU A 172 -16.62 9.15 -16.64
CA LEU A 172 -17.24 7.82 -16.66
C LEU A 172 -16.90 7.10 -15.33
N PRO A 173 -17.88 6.89 -14.43
CA PRO A 173 -17.70 6.00 -13.31
C PRO A 173 -17.41 4.58 -13.82
N MET A 174 -16.33 3.98 -13.34
CA MET A 174 -15.95 2.62 -13.76
C MET A 174 -15.55 1.79 -12.54
N SER A 175 -15.83 0.50 -12.61
CA SER A 175 -15.49 -0.46 -11.55
C SER A 175 -15.01 -1.79 -12.12
N LYS A 176 -14.31 -2.55 -11.29
CA LYS A 176 -14.00 -3.95 -11.55
C LYS A 176 -13.87 -4.76 -10.25
N THR A 177 -14.07 -6.06 -10.34
CA THR A 177 -13.62 -6.99 -9.29
C THR A 177 -12.10 -7.03 -9.29
N ALA A 178 -11.50 -6.80 -8.12
CA ALA A 178 -10.05 -6.86 -7.99
C ALA A 178 -9.55 -8.29 -8.27
N PRO A 179 -8.37 -8.46 -8.86
CA PRO A 179 -7.77 -9.78 -9.00
C PRO A 179 -7.60 -10.39 -7.61
N GLN A 180 -7.95 -11.65 -7.46
CA GLN A 180 -7.71 -12.35 -6.19
C GLN A 180 -6.21 -12.32 -5.90
N SER A 181 -5.87 -12.04 -4.64
CA SER A 181 -4.48 -12.11 -4.22
C SER A 181 -3.97 -13.55 -4.39
N PRO A 182 -2.80 -13.76 -4.99
CA PRO A 182 -2.21 -15.08 -5.10
C PRO A 182 -1.86 -15.68 -3.73
N PHE A 183 -1.87 -14.85 -2.66
CA PHE A 183 -1.48 -15.28 -1.33
C PHE A 183 -2.68 -15.65 -0.47
N ARG A 184 -2.67 -16.87 0.08
CA ARG A 184 -3.62 -17.34 1.09
C ARG A 184 -2.98 -17.26 2.47
N ILE A 185 -3.69 -16.67 3.44
CA ILE A 185 -3.29 -16.69 4.86
C ILE A 185 -4.03 -17.83 5.54
N ALA A 186 -3.30 -18.60 6.33
CA ALA A 186 -3.84 -19.71 7.12
C ALA A 186 -3.12 -19.80 8.47
N ARG A 187 -3.76 -20.46 9.44
CA ARG A 187 -3.06 -20.83 10.68
C ARG A 187 -1.97 -21.86 10.35
N ALA A 188 -0.80 -21.63 10.91
CA ALA A 188 0.26 -22.59 10.89
C ALA A 188 0.11 -23.58 12.05
N THR A 189 0.58 -24.79 11.85
CA THR A 189 0.67 -25.85 12.86
C THR A 189 2.13 -26.17 13.15
N VAL A 190 2.38 -26.95 14.17
CA VAL A 190 3.74 -27.37 14.54
C VAL A 190 4.46 -28.13 13.40
N VAL A 191 3.70 -28.71 12.48
CA VAL A 191 4.22 -29.41 11.29
C VAL A 191 4.89 -28.41 10.32
N ASP A 192 4.45 -27.15 10.30
CA ASP A 192 5.02 -26.09 9.46
C ASP A 192 6.32 -25.50 10.06
N ALA A 193 6.69 -25.85 11.29
CA ALA A 193 7.81 -25.26 11.99
C ALA A 193 9.16 -25.37 11.24
N PRO A 194 9.52 -26.51 10.60
CA PRO A 194 10.79 -26.58 9.85
C PRO A 194 10.84 -25.58 8.67
N GLU A 195 9.75 -25.46 7.89
CA GLU A 195 9.67 -24.52 6.77
C GLU A 195 9.69 -23.07 7.25
N ILE A 196 8.95 -22.76 8.33
CA ILE A 196 8.93 -21.42 8.93
C ILE A 196 10.33 -21.04 9.43
N LEU A 197 11.07 -21.96 10.05
CA LEU A 197 12.43 -21.70 10.52
C LEU A 197 13.40 -21.45 9.37
N ALA A 198 13.29 -22.23 8.29
CA ALA A 198 14.11 -22.03 7.10
C ALA A 198 13.83 -20.67 6.45
N LEU A 199 12.55 -20.31 6.29
CA LEU A 199 12.14 -19.00 5.80
C LEU A 199 12.61 -17.88 6.71
N GLN A 200 12.53 -18.05 8.04
CA GLN A 200 12.99 -17.07 9.02
C GLN A 200 14.49 -16.76 8.84
N LYS A 201 15.31 -17.78 8.79
CA LYS A 201 16.77 -17.62 8.58
C LYS A 201 17.05 -16.93 7.24
N HIS A 202 16.33 -17.26 6.19
CA HIS A 202 16.49 -16.63 4.89
C HIS A 202 16.05 -15.14 4.90
N ALA A 203 14.90 -14.83 5.49
CA ALA A 203 14.35 -13.47 5.53
C ALA A 203 15.20 -12.51 6.39
N TYR A 204 15.78 -13.01 7.48
CA TYR A 204 16.60 -12.19 8.38
C TYR A 204 18.02 -11.92 7.88
N GLN A 205 18.45 -12.47 6.74
CA GLN A 205 19.76 -12.15 6.16
C GLN A 205 19.93 -10.67 5.84
N SER A 206 18.85 -9.97 5.45
CA SER A 206 18.88 -8.53 5.24
C SER A 206 19.13 -7.74 6.51
N GLU A 207 18.52 -8.15 7.61
CA GLU A 207 18.72 -7.54 8.93
C GLU A 207 20.13 -7.81 9.44
N ALA A 208 20.63 -9.04 9.31
CA ALA A 208 21.99 -9.39 9.71
C ALA A 208 23.05 -8.54 8.99
N ARG A 209 22.88 -8.33 7.67
CA ARG A 209 23.75 -7.44 6.90
C ARG A 209 23.62 -5.97 7.31
N LEU A 210 22.40 -5.53 7.64
CA LEU A 210 22.13 -4.14 8.04
C LEU A 210 22.82 -3.78 9.35
N TYR A 211 22.88 -4.73 10.30
CA TYR A 211 23.45 -4.55 11.62
C TYR A 211 24.86 -5.12 11.77
N ASP A 212 25.36 -5.82 10.74
CA ASP A 212 26.59 -6.61 10.77
C ASP A 212 26.64 -7.58 11.98
N ASP A 213 25.48 -8.19 12.26
CA ASP A 213 25.29 -9.09 13.39
C ASP A 213 24.56 -10.38 12.95
N TRP A 214 25.30 -11.49 12.89
CA TRP A 214 24.78 -12.81 12.52
C TRP A 214 24.33 -13.64 13.73
N ASN A 215 24.44 -13.09 14.95
CA ASN A 215 23.99 -13.72 16.19
C ASN A 215 22.59 -13.25 16.62
N LEU A 216 21.87 -12.57 15.74
CA LEU A 216 20.50 -12.15 16.02
C LEU A 216 19.64 -13.35 16.44
N PRO A 217 18.76 -13.20 17.47
CA PRO A 217 17.94 -14.31 17.97
C PRO A 217 17.15 -15.09 16.90
N PRO A 218 16.69 -14.48 15.80
CA PRO A 218 16.05 -15.23 14.72
C PRO A 218 16.95 -16.23 13.98
N PHE A 219 18.28 -16.02 13.98
CA PHE A 219 19.24 -16.96 13.38
C PHE A 219 19.59 -18.12 14.29
N THR A 220 19.70 -17.85 15.59
CA THR A 220 20.15 -18.83 16.59
C THR A 220 19.00 -19.70 17.10
N GLN A 221 17.74 -19.34 16.75
CA GLN A 221 16.58 -20.12 17.17
C GLN A 221 16.65 -21.55 16.64
N THR A 222 16.49 -22.52 17.55
CA THR A 222 16.44 -23.94 17.23
C THR A 222 15.01 -24.34 16.80
N LEU A 223 14.90 -25.48 16.13
CA LEU A 223 13.58 -26.01 15.71
C LEU A 223 12.70 -26.34 16.93
N ASP A 224 13.28 -26.88 17.98
CA ASP A 224 12.52 -27.24 19.19
C ASP A 224 12.06 -25.99 19.96
N ALA A 225 12.89 -24.94 20.02
CA ALA A 225 12.47 -23.66 20.56
C ALA A 225 11.30 -23.05 19.75
N LEU A 226 11.34 -23.13 18.42
CA LEU A 226 10.25 -22.69 17.58
C LEU A 226 8.97 -23.53 17.79
N ARG A 227 9.09 -24.85 17.87
CA ARG A 227 7.96 -25.75 18.16
C ARG A 227 7.28 -25.43 19.49
N ALA A 228 8.05 -25.13 20.51
CA ALA A 228 7.54 -24.75 21.82
C ALA A 228 6.71 -23.45 21.78
N GLU A 229 7.07 -22.50 20.91
CA GLU A 229 6.32 -21.24 20.76
C GLU A 229 4.90 -21.43 20.22
N PHE A 230 4.61 -22.51 19.49
CA PHE A 230 3.26 -22.80 18.98
C PHE A 230 2.24 -23.04 20.10
N ALA A 231 2.65 -23.47 21.28
CA ALA A 231 1.77 -23.65 22.42
C ALA A 231 1.29 -22.31 23.01
N ALA A 232 2.13 -21.28 22.96
CA ALA A 232 1.88 -19.98 23.58
C ALA A 232 1.50 -18.88 22.59
N SER A 233 1.60 -19.13 21.28
CA SER A 233 1.43 -18.10 20.23
C SER A 233 0.48 -18.55 19.15
N ARG A 234 -0.26 -17.59 18.59
CA ARG A 234 -0.92 -17.76 17.29
C ARG A 234 0.12 -17.57 16.19
N VAL A 235 0.32 -18.58 15.38
CA VAL A 235 1.24 -18.53 14.23
C VAL A 235 0.43 -18.57 12.96
N LEU A 236 0.61 -17.57 12.11
CA LEU A 236 -0.01 -17.53 10.77
C LEU A 236 1.06 -17.70 9.70
N LYS A 237 0.67 -18.34 8.60
CA LYS A 237 1.47 -18.52 7.39
C LYS A 237 0.80 -17.93 6.16
N ALA A 238 1.61 -17.36 5.27
CA ALA A 238 1.19 -16.96 3.93
C ALA A 238 1.68 -17.99 2.92
N LEU A 239 0.79 -18.42 2.05
CA LEU A 239 1.06 -19.40 1.00
C LEU A 239 0.80 -18.78 -0.38
N GLU A 240 1.72 -18.97 -1.33
CA GLU A 240 1.49 -18.80 -2.76
C GLU A 240 1.36 -20.19 -3.37
N GLY A 241 0.12 -20.56 -3.77
CA GLY A 241 -0.19 -21.98 -4.03
C GLY A 241 0.02 -22.84 -2.80
N HIS A 242 1.00 -23.74 -2.84
CA HIS A 242 1.40 -24.58 -1.72
C HIS A 242 2.70 -24.14 -1.04
N THR A 243 3.39 -23.15 -1.59
CA THR A 243 4.69 -22.68 -1.09
C THR A 243 4.52 -21.69 0.05
N LEU A 244 5.20 -21.90 1.15
CA LEU A 244 5.26 -20.98 2.28
C LEU A 244 6.13 -19.77 1.91
N VAL A 245 5.52 -18.58 1.94
CA VAL A 245 6.16 -17.32 1.50
C VAL A 245 6.21 -16.26 2.59
N GLY A 246 5.58 -16.50 3.72
CA GLY A 246 5.61 -15.58 4.86
C GLY A 246 5.04 -16.21 6.13
N SER A 247 5.37 -15.63 7.28
CA SER A 247 4.80 -16.02 8.57
C SER A 247 4.81 -14.84 9.54
N VAL A 248 3.94 -14.90 10.54
CA VAL A 248 3.89 -13.95 11.67
C VAL A 248 3.43 -14.69 12.91
N ARG A 249 3.87 -14.24 14.08
CA ARG A 249 3.46 -14.78 15.39
C ARG A 249 2.89 -13.68 16.25
N ALA A 250 1.91 -14.01 17.07
CA ALA A 250 1.42 -13.12 18.09
C ALA A 250 0.95 -13.90 19.31
N ARG A 251 1.03 -13.27 20.47
CA ARG A 251 0.51 -13.78 21.73
C ARG A 251 -0.06 -12.64 22.54
N GLU A 252 -1.06 -12.93 23.33
CA GLU A 252 -1.64 -11.99 24.28
C GLU A 252 -0.91 -12.12 25.62
N VAL A 253 -0.53 -10.98 26.19
CA VAL A 253 0.07 -10.87 27.52
C VAL A 253 -0.46 -9.60 28.15
N ASP A 254 -1.07 -9.68 29.31
CA ASP A 254 -1.58 -8.55 30.10
C ASP A 254 -2.50 -7.59 29.28
N GLY A 255 -3.42 -8.18 28.48
CA GLY A 255 -4.37 -7.42 27.66
C GLY A 255 -3.77 -6.77 26.41
N ALA A 256 -2.48 -6.92 26.17
CA ALA A 256 -1.81 -6.48 24.96
C ALA A 256 -1.46 -7.66 24.05
N CYS A 257 -1.66 -7.50 22.75
CA CYS A 257 -1.22 -8.45 21.74
C CYS A 257 0.19 -8.11 21.26
N HIS A 258 1.15 -8.97 21.60
CA HIS A 258 2.54 -8.82 21.16
C HIS A 258 2.76 -9.54 19.83
N VAL A 259 2.96 -8.78 18.75
CA VAL A 259 3.25 -9.31 17.42
C VAL A 259 4.76 -9.43 17.22
N SER A 260 5.20 -10.55 16.70
CA SER A 260 6.62 -10.85 16.52
C SER A 260 6.86 -11.67 15.26
N ARG A 261 8.13 -11.72 14.83
CA ARG A 261 8.60 -12.59 13.73
C ARG A 261 7.76 -12.47 12.45
N LEU A 262 7.38 -11.24 12.06
CA LEU A 262 6.87 -11.01 10.72
C LEU A 262 8.00 -11.23 9.70
N ILE A 263 7.85 -12.25 8.90
CA ILE A 263 8.81 -12.62 7.86
C ILE A 263 8.11 -12.81 6.52
N VAL A 264 8.77 -12.37 5.46
CA VAL A 264 8.33 -12.55 4.06
C VAL A 264 9.55 -12.88 3.22
N THR A 265 9.41 -13.86 2.34
CA THR A 265 10.50 -14.21 1.41
C THR A 265 10.97 -12.97 0.62
N PRO A 266 12.30 -12.74 0.47
CA PRO A 266 12.83 -11.47 -0.04
C PRO A 266 12.25 -11.03 -1.39
N HIS A 267 12.09 -11.94 -2.35
CA HIS A 267 11.58 -11.60 -3.69
C HIS A 267 10.08 -11.24 -3.74
N LEU A 268 9.33 -11.48 -2.65
CA LEU A 268 7.92 -11.12 -2.51
C LEU A 268 7.68 -9.96 -1.53
N GLN A 269 8.75 -9.38 -0.97
CA GLN A 269 8.64 -8.18 -0.17
C GLN A 269 8.12 -7.01 -1.03
N GLY A 270 7.36 -6.09 -0.40
CA GLY A 270 6.72 -5.00 -1.12
C GLY A 270 5.49 -5.39 -1.97
N ARG A 271 5.09 -6.69 -2.00
CA ARG A 271 3.91 -7.19 -2.72
C ARG A 271 2.67 -7.40 -1.82
N GLY A 272 2.69 -6.84 -0.62
CA GLY A 272 1.55 -6.82 0.30
C GLY A 272 1.41 -8.02 1.23
N VAL A 273 2.28 -9.05 1.13
CA VAL A 273 2.22 -10.25 1.97
C VAL A 273 2.30 -9.90 3.47
N GLY A 274 3.27 -9.04 3.85
CA GLY A 274 3.44 -8.60 5.24
C GLY A 274 2.22 -7.84 5.77
N THR A 275 1.64 -6.94 4.98
CA THR A 275 0.41 -6.22 5.32
C THR A 275 -0.76 -7.18 5.62
N ARG A 276 -0.93 -8.19 4.78
CA ARG A 276 -1.99 -9.19 4.95
C ARG A 276 -1.78 -10.06 6.18
N LEU A 277 -0.53 -10.49 6.43
CA LEU A 277 -0.19 -11.24 7.64
C LEU A 277 -0.48 -10.43 8.89
N MET A 278 -0.09 -9.15 8.93
CA MET A 278 -0.34 -8.28 10.07
C MET A 278 -1.84 -8.10 10.35
N ARG A 279 -2.63 -7.82 9.32
CA ARG A 279 -4.08 -7.69 9.48
C ARG A 279 -4.75 -8.99 9.91
N ALA A 280 -4.31 -10.11 9.35
CA ALA A 280 -4.84 -11.40 9.71
C ALA A 280 -4.51 -11.76 11.17
N VAL A 281 -3.29 -11.48 11.63
CA VAL A 281 -2.92 -11.77 13.01
C VAL A 281 -3.60 -10.84 14.00
N GLU A 282 -3.81 -9.56 13.67
CA GLU A 282 -4.60 -8.63 14.50
C GLU A 282 -6.06 -9.09 14.63
N ALA A 283 -6.63 -9.67 13.57
CA ALA A 283 -7.99 -10.22 13.59
C ALA A 283 -8.15 -11.47 14.46
N GLU A 284 -7.06 -12.21 14.75
CA GLU A 284 -7.07 -13.36 15.67
C GLU A 284 -7.23 -12.94 17.17
N PHE A 285 -7.06 -11.65 17.46
CA PHE A 285 -7.14 -11.12 18.85
C PHE A 285 -8.20 -10.00 18.94
N PRO A 286 -9.50 -10.33 18.77
CA PRO A 286 -10.57 -9.33 18.76
C PRO A 286 -10.77 -8.63 20.13
N GLY A 287 -10.30 -9.23 21.21
CA GLY A 287 -10.37 -8.68 22.57
C GLY A 287 -9.16 -7.85 23.00
N ALA A 288 -8.12 -7.76 22.18
CA ALA A 288 -6.95 -6.99 22.54
C ALA A 288 -7.20 -5.48 22.35
N ASP A 289 -6.95 -4.71 23.40
CA ASP A 289 -7.07 -3.24 23.40
C ASP A 289 -5.87 -2.58 22.71
N ARG A 290 -4.73 -3.28 22.70
CA ARG A 290 -3.46 -2.76 22.21
C ARG A 290 -2.64 -3.86 21.51
N PHE A 291 -2.01 -3.49 20.43
CA PHE A 291 -1.02 -4.29 19.71
C PHE A 291 0.35 -3.67 19.87
N GLU A 292 1.34 -4.48 20.20
CA GLU A 292 2.72 -4.07 20.38
C GLU A 292 3.66 -4.92 19.53
N LEU A 293 4.70 -4.28 19.03
CA LEU A 293 5.79 -4.95 18.32
C LEU A 293 7.08 -4.14 18.44
N PHE A 294 8.18 -4.76 18.03
CA PHE A 294 9.44 -4.07 17.85
C PHE A 294 10.14 -4.51 16.56
N THR A 295 11.01 -3.66 16.07
CA THR A 295 11.91 -3.92 14.96
C THR A 295 13.25 -3.23 15.21
N GLY A 296 14.26 -3.53 14.42
CA GLY A 296 15.50 -2.79 14.50
C GLY A 296 15.30 -1.32 14.15
N SER A 297 15.91 -0.40 14.87
CA SER A 297 15.73 1.05 14.66
C SER A 297 16.22 1.52 13.28
N ARG A 298 17.15 0.78 12.64
CA ARG A 298 17.63 1.03 11.27
C ARG A 298 16.79 0.36 10.20
N SER A 299 15.81 -0.49 10.57
CA SER A 299 14.94 -1.24 9.65
C SER A 299 13.79 -0.36 9.13
N GLU A 300 14.10 0.73 8.44
CA GLU A 300 13.12 1.72 7.99
C GLU A 300 11.97 1.16 7.15
N ALA A 301 12.23 0.12 6.34
CA ALA A 301 11.19 -0.54 5.54
C ALA A 301 10.11 -1.18 6.42
N ASN A 302 10.53 -1.81 7.54
CA ASN A 302 9.64 -2.42 8.51
C ASN A 302 8.89 -1.34 9.30
N ILE A 303 9.59 -0.30 9.78
CA ILE A 303 8.97 0.83 10.49
C ILE A 303 7.89 1.46 9.62
N ARG A 304 8.19 1.79 8.36
CA ARG A 304 7.20 2.33 7.41
C ARG A 304 6.02 1.37 7.17
N LEU A 305 6.23 0.05 7.18
CA LEU A 305 5.13 -0.91 7.07
C LEU A 305 4.19 -0.78 8.28
N TYR A 306 4.73 -0.77 9.50
CA TYR A 306 3.95 -0.71 10.72
C TYR A 306 3.23 0.64 10.88
N GLU A 307 3.90 1.75 10.58
CA GLU A 307 3.29 3.09 10.60
C GLU A 307 2.08 3.18 9.64
N ARG A 308 2.17 2.59 8.43
CA ARG A 308 1.02 2.50 7.50
C ARG A 308 -0.13 1.64 8.02
N LEU A 309 0.12 0.72 8.93
CA LEU A 309 -0.90 -0.11 9.58
C LEU A 309 -1.49 0.55 10.84
N GLY A 310 -1.05 1.78 11.15
CA GLY A 310 -1.55 2.57 12.28
C GLY A 310 -0.73 2.41 13.56
N TYR A 311 0.40 1.71 13.51
CA TYR A 311 1.32 1.68 14.65
C TYR A 311 2.06 3.01 14.78
N ARG A 312 2.32 3.41 16.02
CA ARG A 312 3.10 4.61 16.37
C ARG A 312 4.34 4.20 17.12
N ARG A 313 5.46 4.87 16.86
CA ARG A 313 6.68 4.67 17.65
C ARG A 313 6.43 5.05 19.10
N SER A 314 6.88 4.23 20.03
CA SER A 314 6.76 4.49 21.46
C SER A 314 8.12 4.79 22.10
N HIS A 315 9.02 3.84 22.15
CA HIS A 315 10.36 4.01 22.75
C HIS A 315 11.40 3.17 22.02
N GLU A 316 12.65 3.42 22.34
CA GLU A 316 13.79 2.61 21.88
C GLU A 316 14.43 1.86 23.05
N ARG A 317 15.03 0.73 22.74
CA ARG A 317 15.83 -0.05 23.71
C ARG A 317 17.06 -0.61 23.04
N VAL A 318 18.22 -0.39 23.64
CA VAL A 318 19.48 -1.01 23.20
C VAL A 318 19.43 -2.51 23.50
N LEU A 319 19.60 -3.33 22.48
CA LEU A 319 19.69 -4.80 22.59
C LEU A 319 21.16 -5.24 22.70
N SER A 320 22.04 -4.65 21.91
CA SER A 320 23.48 -4.88 21.88
C SER A 320 24.19 -3.60 21.43
N PRO A 321 25.53 -3.53 21.50
CA PRO A 321 26.27 -2.38 20.97
C PRO A 321 25.96 -2.06 19.49
N ALA A 322 25.60 -3.06 18.70
CA ALA A 322 25.28 -2.92 17.29
C ALA A 322 23.78 -2.70 17.00
N VAL A 323 22.88 -3.08 17.93
CA VAL A 323 21.44 -3.18 17.65
C VAL A 323 20.63 -2.39 18.67
N THR A 324 19.93 -1.38 18.22
CA THR A 324 18.85 -0.70 18.95
C THR A 324 17.50 -1.13 18.37
N LEU A 325 16.55 -1.43 19.24
CA LEU A 325 15.18 -1.80 18.88
C LEU A 325 14.27 -0.57 19.00
N GLN A 326 13.45 -0.35 17.97
CA GLN A 326 12.33 0.58 17.98
C GLN A 326 11.06 -0.18 18.34
N PHE A 327 10.42 0.19 19.43
CA PHE A 327 9.10 -0.32 19.82
C PHE A 327 8.01 0.53 19.17
N LEU A 328 6.94 -0.15 18.74
CA LEU A 328 5.77 0.50 18.16
C LEU A 328 4.50 -0.10 18.77
N GLU A 329 3.50 0.73 18.96
CA GLU A 329 2.19 0.35 19.47
C GLU A 329 1.04 0.85 18.59
N LYS A 330 -0.07 0.12 18.60
CA LYS A 330 -1.33 0.48 17.97
C LYS A 330 -2.46 0.20 18.95
N ARG A 331 -3.26 1.21 19.25
CA ARG A 331 -4.51 1.05 19.99
C ARG A 331 -5.66 0.79 19.01
N ARG A 332 -6.65 0.08 19.47
CA ARG A 332 -7.83 -0.26 18.68
C ARG A 332 -8.77 0.92 18.55
#